data_205d15e22c98bacf7f6eb9beacaeb47c
#
_entry.id   205d15e22c98bacf7f6eb9beacaeb47c
#
_cell.length_a   1.000
_cell.length_b   1.000
_cell.length_c   1.000
_cell.angle_alpha   90.00
_cell.angle_beta   90.00
_cell.angle_gamma   90.00
#
_symmetry.space_group_name_H-M   'P 1'
#
loop_
_entity.id
_entity.type
_entity.pdbx_description
1 polymer ?
#
loop_
_entity_poly.entity_id
_entity_poly.type
_entity_poly.pdbx_seq_one_letter_code
_entity_poly.pdbx_strand_id
1 'polypeptide(L)'
;MKKLAAVMLALLIAGVSTGAVFAYLTSQDSVNNNITAANTDIHITEKFDPPEELIPGTVIPKTVAVTSSSTTDCYVRIMVHFSSMEAEKFCESLQIQQGWTKGSDGYYYWNNKVKPQETTGSLFSQIMIRKDVAEEDLESFDVLVYAEAVACGED
;
A
#
# COMPACT_ATOMS: atom_id res chain seq x y z
N MET A 1 -42.54 -22.66 -18.69
CA MET A 1 -42.39 -21.61 -17.72
C MET A 1 -41.38 -21.96 -16.63
N LYS A 2 -41.43 -23.09 -15.93
CA LYS A 2 -40.47 -23.47 -14.87
C LYS A 2 -39.00 -23.62 -15.33
N LYS A 3 -38.75 -24.05 -16.57
CA LYS A 3 -37.38 -24.23 -17.12
C LYS A 3 -36.73 -22.87 -17.50
N LEU A 4 -37.52 -21.87 -17.93
CA LEU A 4 -37.02 -20.54 -18.21
C LEU A 4 -36.62 -19.80 -16.93
N ALA A 5 -37.39 -19.97 -15.85
CA ALA A 5 -37.08 -19.36 -14.57
C ALA A 5 -35.78 -19.92 -13.95
N ALA A 6 -35.51 -21.22 -14.13
CA ALA A 6 -34.26 -21.83 -13.66
C ALA A 6 -33.02 -21.36 -14.44
N VAL A 7 -33.14 -21.12 -15.73
CA VAL A 7 -32.06 -20.60 -16.57
C VAL A 7 -31.77 -19.11 -16.23
N MET A 8 -32.83 -18.33 -16.00
CA MET A 8 -32.67 -16.92 -15.59
C MET A 8 -32.04 -16.80 -14.18
N LEU A 9 -32.38 -17.72 -13.26
CA LEU A 9 -31.79 -17.76 -11.93
C LEU A 9 -30.31 -18.18 -11.98
N ALA A 10 -29.94 -19.12 -12.86
CA ALA A 10 -28.56 -19.56 -13.04
C ALA A 10 -27.69 -18.45 -13.66
N LEU A 11 -28.23 -17.65 -14.59
CA LEU A 11 -27.54 -16.49 -15.17
C LEU A 11 -27.36 -15.35 -14.16
N LEU A 12 -28.32 -15.15 -13.23
CA LEU A 12 -28.19 -14.18 -12.16
C LEU A 12 -27.10 -14.55 -11.14
N ILE A 13 -26.94 -15.84 -10.84
CA ILE A 13 -25.90 -16.34 -9.91
C ILE A 13 -24.50 -16.25 -10.57
N ALA A 14 -24.39 -16.53 -11.87
CA ALA A 14 -23.12 -16.40 -12.59
C ALA A 14 -22.68 -14.93 -12.76
N GLY A 15 -23.63 -13.99 -12.85
CA GLY A 15 -23.33 -12.55 -12.96
C GLY A 15 -22.84 -11.92 -11.65
N VAL A 16 -23.19 -12.49 -10.49
CA VAL A 16 -22.80 -11.97 -9.17
C VAL A 16 -21.40 -12.43 -8.77
N SER A 17 -20.93 -13.58 -9.26
CA SER A 17 -19.61 -14.11 -8.91
C SER A 17 -18.44 -13.40 -9.60
N THR A 18 -18.67 -12.78 -10.77
CA THR A 18 -17.62 -12.02 -11.47
C THR A 18 -17.51 -10.56 -11.01
N GLY A 19 -18.56 -10.00 -10.41
CA GLY A 19 -18.54 -8.62 -9.88
C GLY A 19 -17.86 -8.51 -8.51
N ALA A 20 -17.82 -9.58 -7.72
CA ALA A 20 -17.27 -9.56 -6.37
C ALA A 20 -15.72 -9.54 -6.36
N VAL A 21 -15.06 -10.08 -7.39
CA VAL A 21 -13.61 -10.11 -7.50
C VAL A 21 -13.06 -8.72 -7.87
N PHE A 22 -13.77 -7.95 -8.70
CA PHE A 22 -13.37 -6.59 -9.07
C PHE A 22 -13.55 -5.55 -7.96
N ALA A 23 -14.52 -5.75 -7.07
CA ALA A 23 -14.76 -4.82 -5.96
C ALA A 23 -13.69 -4.91 -4.86
N TYR A 24 -12.99 -6.02 -4.73
CA TYR A 24 -11.95 -6.21 -3.72
C TYR A 24 -10.60 -5.60 -4.11
N LEU A 25 -10.32 -5.46 -5.42
CA LEU A 25 -9.09 -4.84 -5.93
C LEU A 25 -9.15 -3.31 -5.98
N THR A 26 -10.32 -2.71 -5.76
CA THR A 26 -10.52 -1.24 -5.79
C THR A 26 -10.77 -0.62 -4.42
N SER A 27 -10.71 -1.38 -3.33
CA SER A 27 -10.73 -0.81 -1.99
C SER A 27 -9.40 -0.13 -1.71
N GLN A 28 -9.28 1.10 -2.19
CA GLN A 28 -8.28 2.04 -1.70
C GLN A 28 -8.74 2.52 -0.32
N ASP A 29 -8.47 1.78 0.71
CA ASP A 29 -8.39 2.36 2.03
C ASP A 29 -7.07 3.12 2.13
N SER A 30 -7.14 4.40 1.78
CA SER A 30 -6.19 5.36 2.30
C SER A 30 -6.44 5.41 3.81
N VAL A 31 -5.69 4.63 4.57
CA VAL A 31 -5.68 4.73 6.02
C VAL A 31 -5.04 6.08 6.35
N ASN A 32 -5.87 7.12 6.48
CA ASN A 32 -5.48 8.37 7.08
C ASN A 32 -5.24 8.11 8.57
N ASN A 33 -4.06 7.65 8.91
CA ASN A 33 -3.59 7.64 10.28
C ASN A 33 -3.13 9.06 10.64
N ASN A 34 -4.09 9.90 11.04
CA ASN A 34 -3.79 11.13 11.75
C ASN A 34 -3.39 10.77 13.18
N ILE A 35 -2.11 10.52 13.42
CA ILE A 35 -1.55 10.51 14.76
C ILE A 35 -1.16 11.94 15.09
N THR A 36 -2.03 12.62 15.83
CA THR A 36 -1.77 13.97 16.34
C THR A 36 -0.86 13.85 17.56
N ALA A 37 0.46 13.85 17.34
CA ALA A 37 1.41 14.17 18.39
C ALA A 37 1.82 15.64 18.23
N ALA A 38 1.43 16.47 19.17
CA ALA A 38 1.85 17.87 19.37
C ALA A 38 2.26 18.63 18.08
N ASN A 39 1.30 19.20 17.36
CA ASN A 39 1.49 20.10 16.20
C ASN A 39 2.18 19.50 14.95
N THR A 40 2.33 18.19 14.86
CA THR A 40 2.91 17.53 13.69
C THR A 40 1.81 16.81 12.94
N ASP A 41 1.38 17.38 11.82
CA ASP A 41 0.36 16.81 10.94
C ASP A 41 1.02 16.33 9.65
N ILE A 42 0.77 15.07 9.29
CA ILE A 42 1.31 14.45 8.07
C ILE A 42 0.23 13.64 7.37
N HIS A 43 0.36 13.47 6.07
CA HIS A 43 -0.48 12.54 5.32
C HIS A 43 0.37 11.71 4.35
N ILE A 44 -0.06 10.46 4.15
CA ILE A 44 0.56 9.55 3.19
C ILE A 44 0.06 9.94 1.79
N THR A 45 0.99 10.10 0.87
CA THR A 45 0.71 10.30 -0.55
C THR A 45 1.06 9.02 -1.29
N GLU A 46 0.05 8.38 -1.87
CA GLU A 46 0.21 7.15 -2.63
C GLU A 46 -0.24 7.33 -4.08
N LYS A 47 0.46 6.64 -4.99
CA LYS A 47 -0.05 6.33 -6.34
C LYS A 47 -0.01 4.83 -6.48
N PHE A 48 -1.10 4.26 -6.93
CA PHE A 48 -1.26 2.83 -7.12
C PHE A 48 -1.97 2.56 -8.44
N ASP A 49 -1.40 1.66 -9.23
CA ASP A 49 -1.97 1.20 -10.50
C ASP A 49 -2.12 -0.33 -10.40
N PRO A 50 -3.35 -0.82 -10.09
CA PRO A 50 -3.58 -2.25 -9.92
C PRO A 50 -3.39 -2.98 -11.25
N PRO A 51 -2.73 -4.17 -11.26
CA PRO A 51 -2.61 -4.97 -12.45
C PRO A 51 -3.97 -5.58 -12.84
N GLU A 52 -4.17 -5.83 -14.13
CA GLU A 52 -5.37 -6.54 -14.62
C GLU A 52 -5.38 -7.99 -14.13
N GLU A 53 -4.21 -8.59 -13.98
CA GLU A 53 -4.03 -9.98 -13.56
C GLU A 53 -2.79 -10.10 -12.67
N LEU A 54 -2.86 -10.93 -11.65
CA LEU A 54 -1.75 -11.24 -10.76
C LEU A 54 -1.14 -12.58 -11.16
N ILE A 55 -0.02 -12.53 -11.86
CA ILE A 55 0.74 -13.71 -12.32
C ILE A 55 2.20 -13.64 -11.83
N PRO A 56 2.94 -14.76 -11.82
CA PRO A 56 4.36 -14.77 -11.45
C PRO A 56 5.18 -13.78 -12.29
N GLY A 57 5.93 -12.92 -11.62
CA GLY A 57 6.72 -11.86 -12.24
C GLY A 57 5.99 -10.55 -12.51
N THR A 58 4.72 -10.42 -12.13
CA THR A 58 3.98 -9.15 -12.22
C THR A 58 4.70 -8.05 -11.47
N VAL A 59 4.78 -6.88 -12.09
CA VAL A 59 5.27 -5.63 -11.49
C VAL A 59 4.09 -4.71 -11.26
N ILE A 60 3.87 -4.34 -10.02
CA ILE A 60 2.75 -3.50 -9.57
C ILE A 60 3.29 -2.11 -9.26
N PRO A 61 3.02 -1.09 -10.09
CA PRO A 61 3.42 0.29 -9.80
C PRO A 61 2.71 0.78 -8.53
N LYS A 62 3.49 1.09 -7.49
CA LYS A 62 3.00 1.67 -6.25
C LYS A 62 4.07 2.57 -5.67
N THR A 63 3.76 3.84 -5.49
CA THR A 63 4.66 4.80 -4.82
C THR A 63 4.05 5.23 -3.50
N VAL A 64 4.91 5.41 -2.50
CA VAL A 64 4.52 5.85 -1.15
C VAL A 64 5.46 6.95 -0.71
N ALA A 65 4.91 8.09 -0.34
CA ALA A 65 5.63 9.22 0.22
C ALA A 65 4.83 9.84 1.36
N VAL A 66 5.45 10.73 2.13
CA VAL A 66 4.78 11.47 3.21
C VAL A 66 4.89 12.96 2.96
N THR A 67 3.76 13.65 3.02
CA THR A 67 3.69 15.11 2.96
C THR A 67 3.43 15.67 4.35
N SER A 68 4.20 16.67 4.74
CA SER A 68 4.00 17.39 6.00
C SER A 68 2.97 18.50 5.81
N SER A 69 1.92 18.49 6.62
CA SER A 69 0.99 19.62 6.83
C SER A 69 1.29 20.38 8.14
N SER A 70 2.40 20.01 8.78
CA SER A 70 2.88 20.64 10.01
C SER A 70 3.25 22.12 9.78
N THR A 71 3.29 22.88 10.84
CA THR A 71 3.80 24.27 10.86
C THR A 71 5.30 24.36 11.19
N THR A 72 5.90 23.24 11.60
CA THR A 72 7.31 23.13 11.97
C THR A 72 7.97 21.97 11.23
N ASP A 73 9.30 21.97 11.16
CA ASP A 73 10.06 20.84 10.64
C ASP A 73 9.78 19.58 11.45
N CYS A 74 9.77 18.42 10.80
CA CYS A 74 9.57 17.15 11.45
C CYS A 74 10.48 16.05 10.89
N TYR A 75 10.69 15.00 11.70
CA TYR A 75 11.26 13.74 11.26
C TYR A 75 10.13 12.75 10.97
N VAL A 76 10.28 11.98 9.90
CA VAL A 76 9.25 11.05 9.42
C VAL A 76 9.80 9.63 9.37
N ARG A 77 8.96 8.67 9.76
CA ARG A 77 9.20 7.24 9.56
C ARG A 77 7.95 6.54 8.99
N ILE A 78 8.16 5.48 8.24
CA ILE A 78 7.11 4.67 7.61
C ILE A 78 7.32 3.20 8.00
N MET A 79 6.23 2.51 8.28
CA MET A 79 6.18 1.06 8.38
C MET A 79 5.31 0.50 7.27
N VAL A 80 5.73 -0.60 6.67
CA VAL A 80 5.00 -1.27 5.59
C VAL A 80 4.77 -2.73 5.99
N HIS A 81 3.53 -3.19 5.87
CA HIS A 81 3.13 -4.57 6.09
C HIS A 81 2.33 -5.10 4.91
N PHE A 82 2.50 -6.36 4.60
CA PHE A 82 1.58 -7.09 3.74
C PHE A 82 0.42 -7.65 4.58
N SER A 83 -0.76 -7.76 3.99
CA SER A 83 -1.98 -8.23 4.69
C SER A 83 -1.90 -9.69 5.13
N SER A 84 -1.02 -10.49 4.53
CA SER A 84 -0.78 -11.88 4.91
C SER A 84 0.71 -12.24 4.86
N MET A 85 1.08 -13.30 5.58
CA MET A 85 2.45 -13.85 5.52
C MET A 85 2.72 -14.54 4.17
N GLU A 86 1.69 -15.04 3.52
CA GLU A 86 1.75 -15.63 2.19
C GLU A 86 2.10 -14.55 1.18
N ALA A 87 1.44 -13.39 1.23
CA ALA A 87 1.76 -12.23 0.38
C ALA A 87 3.23 -11.80 0.53
N GLU A 88 3.77 -11.80 1.74
CA GLU A 88 5.17 -11.48 1.98
C GLU A 88 6.12 -12.51 1.33
N LYS A 89 5.70 -13.78 1.27
CA LYS A 89 6.53 -14.84 0.67
C LYS A 89 6.58 -14.79 -0.85
N PHE A 90 5.48 -14.45 -1.52
CA PHE A 90 5.46 -14.41 -2.97
C PHE A 90 5.85 -13.04 -3.56
N CYS A 91 5.97 -12.00 -2.73
CA CYS A 91 6.56 -10.73 -3.13
C CYS A 91 8.09 -10.74 -3.01
N GLU A 92 8.76 -10.03 -3.89
CA GLU A 92 10.17 -9.70 -3.70
C GLU A 92 10.32 -8.64 -2.60
N SER A 93 11.52 -8.56 -2.01
CA SER A 93 11.83 -7.50 -1.06
C SER A 93 11.66 -6.12 -1.70
N LEU A 94 11.03 -5.20 -0.97
CA LEU A 94 10.85 -3.82 -1.44
C LEU A 94 12.18 -3.16 -1.77
N GLN A 95 12.27 -2.57 -2.95
CA GLN A 95 13.43 -1.79 -3.38
C GLN A 95 13.35 -0.38 -2.82
N ILE A 96 13.98 -0.19 -1.66
CA ILE A 96 13.96 1.07 -0.94
C ILE A 96 14.76 2.13 -1.68
N GLN A 97 14.14 3.28 -1.91
CA GLN A 97 14.73 4.40 -2.64
C GLN A 97 15.71 5.18 -1.78
N GLN A 98 16.59 5.95 -2.44
CA GLN A 98 17.54 6.81 -1.77
C GLN A 98 16.85 7.82 -0.84
N GLY A 99 17.45 8.10 0.29
CA GLY A 99 16.93 9.01 1.31
C GLY A 99 16.20 8.32 2.45
N TRP A 100 15.97 7.01 2.34
CA TRP A 100 15.38 6.20 3.39
C TRP A 100 16.37 5.20 3.97
N THR A 101 16.29 4.97 5.26
CA THR A 101 17.11 3.98 5.98
C THR A 101 16.20 3.07 6.81
N LYS A 102 16.38 1.76 6.68
CA LYS A 102 15.64 0.77 7.49
C LYS A 102 16.23 0.68 8.88
N GLY A 103 15.39 0.89 9.90
CA GLY A 103 15.72 0.69 11.29
C GLY A 103 15.64 -0.77 11.72
N SER A 104 16.19 -1.09 12.88
CA SER A 104 16.09 -2.43 13.50
C SER A 104 14.69 -2.73 14.06
N ASP A 105 13.84 -1.73 14.18
CA ASP A 105 12.46 -1.79 14.68
C ASP A 105 11.42 -2.02 13.57
N GLY A 106 11.89 -2.20 12.32
CA GLY A 106 11.05 -2.44 11.15
C GLY A 106 10.57 -1.18 10.44
N TYR A 107 10.80 0.00 11.00
CA TYR A 107 10.50 1.26 10.33
C TYR A 107 11.57 1.65 9.32
N TYR A 108 11.14 2.42 8.32
CA TYR A 108 11.99 3.13 7.38
C TYR A 108 11.99 4.62 7.76
N TYR A 109 13.15 5.18 7.99
CA TYR A 109 13.38 6.55 8.42
C TYR A 109 13.79 7.42 7.25
N TRP A 110 13.11 8.56 7.05
CA TRP A 110 13.59 9.59 6.14
C TRP A 110 14.81 10.27 6.74
N ASN A 111 15.89 10.35 5.97
CA ASN A 111 17.21 10.78 6.49
C ASN A 111 17.32 12.28 6.77
N ASN A 112 16.35 13.07 6.29
CA ASN A 112 16.38 14.52 6.44
C ASN A 112 15.15 15.01 7.22
N LYS A 113 15.22 16.25 7.70
CA LYS A 113 14.03 16.97 8.18
C LYS A 113 13.07 17.21 7.00
N VAL A 114 11.78 17.10 7.25
CA VAL A 114 10.72 17.46 6.30
C VAL A 114 10.16 18.82 6.75
N LYS A 115 10.22 19.80 5.88
CA LYS A 115 9.71 21.15 6.14
C LYS A 115 8.19 21.20 6.01
N PRO A 116 7.54 22.25 6.55
CA PRO A 116 6.12 22.52 6.28
C PRO A 116 5.81 22.47 4.78
N GLN A 117 4.76 21.74 4.41
CA GLN A 117 4.29 21.52 3.03
C GLN A 117 5.27 20.76 2.10
N GLU A 118 6.36 20.24 2.64
CA GLU A 118 7.30 19.40 1.89
C GLU A 118 6.86 17.94 1.87
N THR A 119 7.19 17.26 0.77
CA THR A 119 6.97 15.83 0.60
C THR A 119 8.30 15.10 0.56
N THR A 120 8.41 13.98 1.27
CA THR A 120 9.59 13.09 1.20
C THR A 120 9.78 12.54 -0.21
N GLY A 121 10.93 11.99 -0.52
CA GLY A 121 11.08 11.07 -1.64
C GLY A 121 10.22 9.82 -1.42
N SER A 122 9.86 9.13 -2.50
CA SER A 122 9.13 7.86 -2.40
C SER A 122 9.95 6.81 -1.65
N LEU A 123 9.30 6.05 -0.77
CA LEU A 123 9.94 4.94 -0.06
C LEU A 123 10.30 3.81 -1.02
N PHE A 124 9.38 3.46 -1.92
CA PHE A 124 9.56 2.52 -3.03
C PHE A 124 8.69 2.97 -4.22
N SER A 125 8.90 2.40 -5.40
CA SER A 125 8.18 2.76 -6.62
C SER A 125 7.34 1.63 -7.21
N GLN A 126 7.54 0.41 -6.73
CA GLN A 126 6.85 -0.78 -7.22
C GLN A 126 6.91 -1.93 -6.22
N ILE A 127 5.98 -2.87 -6.37
CA ILE A 127 6.00 -4.18 -5.75
C ILE A 127 6.18 -5.21 -6.86
N MET A 128 7.02 -6.20 -6.64
CA MET A 128 7.29 -7.25 -7.63
C MET A 128 6.87 -8.60 -7.08
N ILE A 129 6.11 -9.34 -7.87
CA ILE A 129 5.80 -10.73 -7.60
C ILE A 129 6.98 -11.58 -8.07
N ARG A 130 7.40 -12.51 -7.24
CA ARG A 130 8.47 -13.44 -7.58
C ARG A 130 8.09 -14.28 -8.79
N LYS A 131 9.07 -14.61 -9.63
CA LYS A 131 8.86 -15.41 -10.84
C LYS A 131 8.80 -16.92 -10.58
N ASP A 132 9.28 -17.34 -9.41
CA ASP A 132 9.42 -18.74 -9.00
C ASP A 132 8.28 -19.25 -8.11
N VAL A 133 7.20 -18.45 -7.97
CA VAL A 133 5.97 -18.89 -7.29
C VAL A 133 5.04 -19.58 -8.28
N ALA A 134 4.22 -20.52 -7.79
CA ALA A 134 3.18 -21.12 -8.60
C ALA A 134 1.97 -20.15 -8.68
N GLU A 135 1.31 -20.13 -9.83
CA GLU A 135 0.17 -19.22 -10.05
C GLU A 135 -0.99 -19.52 -9.11
N GLU A 136 -1.19 -20.82 -8.79
CA GLU A 136 -2.21 -21.28 -7.83
C GLU A 136 -1.95 -20.84 -6.37
N ASP A 137 -0.72 -20.43 -6.04
CA ASP A 137 -0.35 -19.92 -4.72
C ASP A 137 -0.55 -18.40 -4.60
N LEU A 138 -0.87 -17.72 -5.71
CA LEU A 138 -1.09 -16.28 -5.71
C LEU A 138 -2.51 -15.96 -5.25
N GLU A 139 -2.62 -15.07 -4.29
CA GLU A 139 -3.86 -14.54 -3.76
C GLU A 139 -3.86 -13.02 -3.74
N SER A 140 -5.04 -12.43 -3.69
CA SER A 140 -5.17 -10.99 -3.48
C SER A 140 -4.61 -10.57 -2.14
N PHE A 141 -3.90 -9.45 -2.10
CA PHE A 141 -3.30 -8.93 -0.88
C PHE A 141 -3.34 -7.40 -0.85
N ASP A 142 -3.26 -6.86 0.35
CA ASP A 142 -3.11 -5.44 0.59
C ASP A 142 -1.70 -5.13 1.09
N VAL A 143 -1.24 -3.92 0.81
CA VAL A 143 -0.01 -3.35 1.38
C VAL A 143 -0.40 -2.20 2.29
N LEU A 144 -0.27 -2.44 3.59
CA LEU A 144 -0.62 -1.51 4.64
C LEU A 144 0.58 -0.60 4.93
N VAL A 145 0.35 0.69 4.89
CA VAL A 145 1.38 1.70 5.12
C VAL A 145 1.00 2.54 6.33
N TYR A 146 1.91 2.65 7.28
CA TYR A 146 1.78 3.49 8.47
C TYR A 146 2.88 4.53 8.46
N ALA A 147 2.54 5.79 8.68
CA ALA A 147 3.50 6.87 8.80
C ALA A 147 3.37 7.57 10.14
N GLU A 148 4.49 7.95 10.71
CA GLU A 148 4.58 8.73 11.94
C GLU A 148 5.56 9.88 11.75
N ALA A 149 5.30 10.98 12.44
CA ALA A 149 6.19 12.13 12.48
C ALA A 149 6.38 12.66 13.89
N VAL A 150 7.55 13.21 14.11
CA VAL A 150 7.91 13.90 15.36
C VAL A 150 8.42 15.28 15.01
N ALA A 151 7.88 16.32 15.64
CA ALA A 151 8.37 17.69 15.48
C ALA A 151 9.85 17.79 15.87
N CYS A 152 10.63 18.52 15.10
CA CYS A 152 11.97 18.90 15.51
C CYS A 152 11.85 19.87 16.68
N GLY A 153 12.52 19.57 17.80
CA GLY A 153 12.70 20.57 18.86
C GLY A 153 13.40 21.79 18.35
N GLU A 154 13.08 22.96 18.91
CA GLU A 154 13.90 24.14 18.72
C GLU A 154 15.24 23.87 19.41
N ASP A 155 16.35 23.98 18.66
CA ASP A 155 17.71 23.94 19.17
C ASP A 155 18.08 25.28 19.84
#